data_22fc63539966212125aab1cb7100d1f8
#
_entry.id   22fc63539966212125aab1cb7100d1f8
#
_cell.length_a   1.000
_cell.length_b   1.000
_cell.length_c   1.000
_cell.angle_alpha   90.00
_cell.angle_beta   90.00
_cell.angle_gamma   90.00
#
_symmetry.space_group_name_H-M   'P 1'
#
loop_
_entity.id
_entity.type
_entity.pdbx_description
1 polymer ?
#
loop_
_entity_poly.entity_id
_entity_poly.type
_entity_poly.pdbx_seq_one_letter_code
_entity_poly.pdbx_strand_id
1 'polypeptide(L)'
;MGKLVALVLLGVGLSLVGERFLEFRERSNASREVESIEPENCHLIEEIENGSEDIDILPSGLAFISSGLKYPGLPNFAPNEPGKIFLIDLNEQKPRVQALEISGGFDKELFNPHGISIFIDKDHTVYLYVVNHPHMKSTVEIFKFEEQQRSLVYLKTVKHELLKSPREVKVVATGFSSANGITISADQKYVYVADVTAKNIHVMEKHDNWDLTQLKVIHLGTLVDNLSVDPATGDILAGCHPNLMKLLLYNPDDPPGSEVLRIQNIMSEKPRVSTVYANNGSVLQGTSVASMYHGKILIGTVFHKTLYCEL
;
A
#
# COMPACT_ATOMS: atom_id res chain seq x y z
N MET A 1 -42.22 18.73 -32.80
CA MET A 1 -40.81 18.29 -33.02
C MET A 1 -39.92 18.58 -31.81
N GLY A 2 -39.87 19.79 -31.24
CA GLY A 2 -38.95 20.13 -30.16
C GLY A 2 -39.04 19.26 -28.89
N LYS A 3 -40.28 18.93 -28.42
CA LYS A 3 -40.47 18.08 -27.24
C LYS A 3 -39.96 16.64 -27.44
N LEU A 4 -40.09 16.08 -28.63
CA LEU A 4 -39.61 14.74 -28.94
C LEU A 4 -38.08 14.72 -28.97
N VAL A 5 -37.44 15.72 -29.57
CA VAL A 5 -35.97 15.87 -29.58
C VAL A 5 -35.45 16.02 -28.16
N ALA A 6 -36.08 16.84 -27.32
CA ALA A 6 -35.69 17.01 -25.92
C ALA A 6 -35.77 15.69 -25.13
N LEU A 7 -36.84 14.90 -25.33
CA LEU A 7 -36.99 13.59 -24.68
C LEU A 7 -35.92 12.59 -25.15
N VAL A 8 -35.60 12.58 -26.42
CA VAL A 8 -34.53 11.72 -26.96
C VAL A 8 -33.17 12.11 -26.38
N LEU A 9 -32.85 13.42 -26.35
CA LEU A 9 -31.60 13.91 -25.76
C LEU A 9 -31.51 13.60 -24.27
N LEU A 10 -32.62 13.74 -23.53
CA LEU A 10 -32.68 13.37 -22.12
C LEU A 10 -32.45 11.86 -21.96
N GLY A 11 -33.09 11.02 -22.75
CA GLY A 11 -32.92 9.57 -22.74
C GLY A 11 -31.46 9.14 -23.03
N VAL A 12 -30.82 9.75 -24.04
CA VAL A 12 -29.40 9.52 -24.36
C VAL A 12 -28.52 9.98 -23.18
N GLY A 13 -28.79 11.16 -22.62
CA GLY A 13 -28.03 11.68 -21.47
C GLY A 13 -28.14 10.75 -20.25
N LEU A 14 -29.35 10.29 -19.92
CA LEU A 14 -29.56 9.34 -18.83
C LEU A 14 -28.89 7.99 -19.08
N SER A 15 -28.89 7.50 -20.33
CA SER A 15 -28.19 6.27 -20.71
C SER A 15 -26.68 6.39 -20.51
N LEU A 16 -26.07 7.49 -20.98
CA LEU A 16 -24.63 7.74 -20.79
C LEU A 16 -24.25 7.88 -19.31
N VAL A 17 -25.06 8.58 -18.53
CA VAL A 17 -24.83 8.68 -17.07
C VAL A 17 -24.98 7.32 -16.40
N GLY A 18 -25.99 6.54 -16.78
CA GLY A 18 -26.21 5.19 -16.27
C GLY A 18 -25.05 4.25 -16.59
N GLU A 19 -24.54 4.29 -17.82
CA GLU A 19 -23.38 3.50 -18.24
C GLU A 19 -22.12 3.86 -17.41
N ARG A 20 -21.83 5.15 -17.26
CA ARG A 20 -20.71 5.62 -16.45
C ARG A 20 -20.83 5.24 -14.98
N PHE A 21 -22.05 5.29 -14.45
CA PHE A 21 -22.32 4.87 -13.08
C PHE A 21 -22.08 3.36 -12.88
N LEU A 22 -22.54 2.54 -13.82
CA LEU A 22 -22.31 1.09 -13.77
C LEU A 22 -20.82 0.75 -13.89
N GLU A 23 -20.12 1.40 -14.83
CA GLU A 23 -18.68 1.26 -14.98
C GLU A 23 -17.92 1.65 -13.69
N PHE A 24 -18.30 2.76 -13.06
CA PHE A 24 -17.71 3.20 -11.80
C PHE A 24 -17.98 2.19 -10.68
N ARG A 25 -19.19 1.66 -10.56
CA ARG A 25 -19.53 0.62 -9.57
C ARG A 25 -18.73 -0.66 -9.77
N GLU A 26 -18.54 -1.06 -11.01
CA GLU A 26 -17.72 -2.23 -11.34
C GLU A 26 -16.24 -2.01 -10.99
N ARG A 27 -15.66 -0.88 -11.41
CA ARG A 27 -14.28 -0.52 -11.11
C ARG A 27 -14.01 -0.42 -9.61
N SER A 28 -14.95 0.11 -8.85
CA SER A 28 -14.84 0.26 -7.40
C SER A 28 -15.22 -1.00 -6.60
N ASN A 29 -15.63 -2.09 -7.25
CA ASN A 29 -16.16 -3.28 -6.59
C ASN A 29 -17.30 -2.96 -5.59
N ALA A 30 -18.16 -1.99 -5.89
CA ALA A 30 -19.14 -1.40 -4.96
C ALA A 30 -20.17 -2.38 -4.37
N SER A 31 -20.24 -3.60 -4.90
CA SER A 31 -21.14 -4.65 -4.43
C SER A 31 -20.41 -5.90 -3.95
N ARG A 32 -19.05 -5.85 -3.86
CA ARG A 32 -18.26 -6.99 -3.44
C ARG A 32 -18.21 -7.06 -1.92
N GLU A 33 -18.52 -8.21 -1.39
CA GLU A 33 -18.33 -8.59 0.00
C GLU A 33 -17.32 -9.74 0.06
N VAL A 34 -16.65 -9.89 1.19
CA VAL A 34 -15.73 -11.00 1.44
C VAL A 34 -16.21 -11.84 2.61
N GLU A 35 -16.05 -13.15 2.48
CA GLU A 35 -16.18 -14.07 3.61
C GLU A 35 -14.90 -14.07 4.44
N SER A 36 -15.04 -14.19 5.77
CA SER A 36 -13.89 -14.18 6.65
C SER A 36 -13.02 -15.43 6.47
N ILE A 37 -11.72 -15.19 6.27
CA ILE A 37 -10.64 -16.18 6.24
C ILE A 37 -9.58 -15.64 7.17
N GLU A 38 -9.51 -16.17 8.38
CA GLU A 38 -8.63 -15.65 9.43
C GLU A 38 -7.76 -16.79 9.98
N PRO A 39 -6.42 -16.64 10.04
CA PRO A 39 -5.56 -17.53 10.79
C PRO A 39 -5.95 -17.55 12.29
N GLU A 40 -5.70 -18.69 12.96
CA GLU A 40 -6.13 -18.88 14.35
C GLU A 40 -5.41 -17.96 15.34
N ASN A 41 -4.13 -17.62 15.08
CA ASN A 41 -3.27 -16.87 15.99
C ASN A 41 -3.08 -15.43 15.54
N CYS A 42 -4.18 -14.69 15.43
CA CYS A 42 -4.15 -13.27 15.05
C CYS A 42 -4.53 -12.37 16.23
N HIS A 43 -3.86 -11.24 16.36
CA HIS A 43 -4.24 -10.18 17.29
C HIS A 43 -3.94 -8.79 16.73
N LEU A 44 -4.75 -7.82 17.11
CA LEU A 44 -4.54 -6.42 16.78
C LEU A 44 -3.39 -5.84 17.60
N ILE A 45 -2.58 -5.03 16.96
CA ILE A 45 -1.55 -4.21 17.61
C ILE A 45 -2.23 -2.90 18.02
N GLU A 46 -2.52 -2.78 19.33
CA GLU A 46 -3.32 -1.68 19.86
C GLU A 46 -2.58 -0.34 19.85
N GLU A 47 -1.25 -0.34 19.88
CA GLU A 47 -0.40 0.86 19.92
C GLU A 47 -0.35 1.62 18.57
N ILE A 48 -0.80 1.01 17.48
CA ILE A 48 -0.89 1.64 16.15
C ILE A 48 -2.36 1.91 15.86
N GLU A 49 -2.83 3.11 16.19
CA GLU A 49 -4.25 3.47 16.14
C GLU A 49 -4.67 4.14 14.83
N ASN A 50 -3.71 4.76 14.11
CA ASN A 50 -3.99 5.66 12.99
C ASN A 50 -3.51 5.11 11.64
N GLY A 51 -3.79 3.84 11.39
CA GLY A 51 -3.37 3.16 10.18
C GLY A 51 -1.92 2.69 10.22
N SER A 52 -1.62 1.75 9.36
CA SER A 52 -0.30 1.20 9.06
C SER A 52 -0.24 1.01 7.55
N GLU A 53 -0.09 2.12 6.86
CA GLU A 53 -0.37 2.20 5.44
C GLU A 53 0.60 1.34 4.63
N ASP A 54 1.89 1.35 5.03
CA ASP A 54 2.89 0.50 4.39
C ASP A 54 3.85 -0.13 5.41
N ILE A 55 4.36 -1.32 5.09
CA ILE A 55 5.21 -2.14 5.95
C ILE A 55 6.35 -2.71 5.13
N ASP A 56 7.58 -2.41 5.53
CA ASP A 56 8.78 -3.04 4.96
C ASP A 56 9.64 -3.68 6.06
N ILE A 57 10.19 -4.87 5.80
CA ILE A 57 10.86 -5.70 6.81
C ILE A 57 12.31 -5.96 6.39
N LEU A 58 13.25 -5.63 7.29
CA LEU A 58 14.65 -5.99 7.12
C LEU A 58 14.86 -7.51 7.16
N PRO A 59 15.89 -8.03 6.50
CA PRO A 59 16.28 -9.44 6.62
C PRO A 59 16.57 -9.88 8.07
N SER A 60 16.84 -8.93 8.96
CA SER A 60 17.04 -9.17 10.40
C SER A 60 15.72 -9.33 11.17
N GLY A 61 14.54 -9.11 10.56
CA GLY A 61 13.23 -9.19 11.19
C GLY A 61 12.74 -7.90 11.84
N LEU A 62 13.45 -6.78 11.63
CA LEU A 62 12.95 -5.47 12.04
C LEU A 62 11.97 -4.95 11.00
N ALA A 63 10.72 -4.75 11.39
CA ALA A 63 9.64 -4.23 10.55
C ALA A 63 9.44 -2.74 10.79
N PHE A 64 9.51 -1.94 9.72
CA PHE A 64 9.15 -0.52 9.72
C PHE A 64 7.73 -0.36 9.21
N ILE A 65 6.98 0.53 9.85
CA ILE A 65 5.55 0.75 9.57
C ILE A 65 5.32 2.25 9.47
N SER A 66 4.78 2.71 8.35
CA SER A 66 4.29 4.09 8.22
C SER A 66 2.89 4.21 8.79
N SER A 67 2.63 5.26 9.57
CA SER A 67 1.35 5.46 10.24
C SER A 67 0.95 6.93 10.27
N GLY A 68 -0.36 7.18 10.25
CA GLY A 68 -0.92 8.52 10.39
C GLY A 68 -1.16 9.21 9.05
N LEU A 69 -1.37 8.48 7.96
CA LEU A 69 -1.72 9.05 6.66
C LEU A 69 -3.02 9.85 6.75
N LYS A 70 -2.95 11.10 6.29
CA LYS A 70 -4.08 12.03 6.19
C LYS A 70 -4.47 12.21 4.75
N TYR A 71 -5.76 12.10 4.47
CA TYR A 71 -6.28 12.35 3.15
C TYR A 71 -7.41 13.41 3.21
N PRO A 72 -7.31 14.54 2.49
CA PRO A 72 -8.31 15.59 2.55
C PRO A 72 -9.68 15.12 2.12
N GLY A 73 -10.67 15.52 2.90
CA GLY A 73 -12.06 15.15 2.66
C GLY A 73 -12.42 13.74 3.12
N LEU A 74 -11.47 13.00 3.69
CA LEU A 74 -11.69 11.68 4.30
C LEU A 74 -11.36 11.72 5.80
N PRO A 75 -12.32 12.15 6.65
CA PRO A 75 -12.07 12.41 8.08
C PRO A 75 -11.74 11.14 8.89
N ASN A 76 -11.97 9.96 8.33
CA ASN A 76 -11.66 8.68 8.98
C ASN A 76 -10.19 8.24 8.81
N PHE A 77 -9.47 8.88 7.90
CA PHE A 77 -8.02 8.79 7.87
C PHE A 77 -7.47 9.48 9.12
N ALA A 78 -6.20 9.37 9.42
CA ALA A 78 -5.62 9.79 10.68
C ALA A 78 -6.07 11.18 11.17
N PRO A 79 -6.10 11.44 12.49
CA PRO A 79 -6.37 12.74 13.07
C PRO A 79 -5.32 13.76 12.62
N ASN A 80 -5.57 15.05 12.89
CA ASN A 80 -4.65 16.13 12.52
C ASN A 80 -3.42 16.20 13.44
N GLU A 81 -2.71 15.07 13.53
CA GLU A 81 -1.45 14.90 14.26
C GLU A 81 -0.34 14.46 13.30
N PRO A 82 0.93 14.78 13.57
CA PRO A 82 2.04 14.28 12.77
C PRO A 82 2.04 12.75 12.67
N GLY A 83 2.27 12.23 11.45
CA GLY A 83 2.45 10.81 11.26
C GLY A 83 3.73 10.29 11.92
N LYS A 84 3.88 8.98 11.96
CA LYS A 84 5.00 8.31 12.65
C LYS A 84 5.53 7.16 11.80
N ILE A 85 6.78 6.77 12.08
CA ILE A 85 7.31 5.48 11.68
C ILE A 85 7.44 4.64 12.96
N PHE A 86 6.80 3.48 12.95
CA PHE A 86 6.94 2.50 14.02
C PHE A 86 7.94 1.43 13.63
N LEU A 87 8.55 0.83 14.65
CA LEU A 87 9.46 -0.31 14.54
C LEU A 87 8.92 -1.45 15.38
N ILE A 88 8.94 -2.65 14.80
CA ILE A 88 8.60 -3.91 15.48
C ILE A 88 9.74 -4.91 15.23
N ASP A 89 10.22 -5.57 16.28
CA ASP A 89 11.16 -6.68 16.16
C ASP A 89 10.42 -8.01 16.15
N LEU A 90 10.31 -8.62 14.98
CA LEU A 90 9.59 -9.87 14.78
C LEU A 90 10.32 -11.10 15.33
N ASN A 91 11.56 -10.98 15.81
CA ASN A 91 12.25 -12.07 16.51
C ASN A 91 11.83 -12.18 17.98
N GLU A 92 11.25 -11.12 18.56
CA GLU A 92 10.73 -11.18 19.93
C GLU A 92 9.53 -12.13 19.99
N GLN A 93 9.39 -12.85 21.11
CA GLN A 93 8.21 -13.71 21.37
C GLN A 93 6.91 -12.90 21.49
N LYS A 94 7.04 -11.68 22.01
CA LYS A 94 5.96 -10.69 22.07
C LYS A 94 6.49 -9.40 21.47
N PRO A 95 6.30 -9.22 20.16
CA PRO A 95 6.80 -8.06 19.46
C PRO A 95 6.33 -6.76 20.09
N ARG A 96 7.25 -5.88 20.42
CA ARG A 96 6.94 -4.55 20.98
C ARG A 96 6.94 -3.51 19.89
N VAL A 97 5.99 -2.61 19.98
CA VAL A 97 5.87 -1.46 19.08
C VAL A 97 6.64 -0.29 19.65
N GLN A 98 7.50 0.31 18.85
CA GLN A 98 8.23 1.51 19.22
C GLN A 98 8.05 2.58 18.12
N ALA A 99 7.55 3.76 18.47
CA ALA A 99 7.63 4.90 17.58
C ALA A 99 9.08 5.38 17.48
N LEU A 100 9.60 5.50 16.26
CA LEU A 100 10.98 5.95 16.04
C LEU A 100 11.10 7.46 16.20
N GLU A 101 12.05 7.90 17.00
CA GLU A 101 12.41 9.30 17.10
C GLU A 101 13.16 9.74 15.83
N ILE A 102 12.74 10.89 15.28
CA ILE A 102 13.39 11.48 14.11
C ILE A 102 14.23 12.69 14.57
N SER A 103 15.50 12.69 14.22
CA SER A 103 16.47 13.76 14.46
C SER A 103 16.97 14.37 13.15
N GLY A 104 17.89 15.34 13.19
CA GLY A 104 18.52 15.94 11.99
C GLY A 104 17.76 17.12 11.39
N GLY A 105 16.84 17.77 12.14
CA GLY A 105 16.18 19.00 11.71
C GLY A 105 14.98 18.77 10.77
N PHE A 106 14.39 17.59 10.78
CA PHE A 106 13.17 17.28 10.05
C PHE A 106 11.95 18.00 10.66
N ASP A 107 11.11 18.58 9.81
CA ASP A 107 9.84 19.18 10.23
C ASP A 107 8.79 18.10 10.45
N LYS A 108 8.67 17.66 11.70
CA LYS A 108 7.74 16.58 12.08
C LYS A 108 6.28 16.97 11.94
N GLU A 109 5.94 18.26 12.08
CA GLU A 109 4.56 18.77 12.01
C GLU A 109 3.94 18.55 10.61
N LEU A 110 4.77 18.49 9.59
CA LEU A 110 4.36 18.25 8.21
C LEU A 110 4.50 16.78 7.79
N PHE A 111 4.76 15.88 8.74
CA PHE A 111 4.95 14.47 8.41
C PHE A 111 3.62 13.78 8.17
N ASN A 112 3.41 13.38 6.94
CA ASN A 112 2.23 12.64 6.45
C ASN A 112 2.73 11.44 5.62
N PRO A 113 3.32 10.41 6.29
CA PRO A 113 3.98 9.30 5.62
C PRO A 113 2.95 8.39 4.92
N HIS A 114 3.34 7.90 3.76
CA HIS A 114 2.62 6.96 2.91
C HIS A 114 3.50 5.74 2.67
N GLY A 115 3.78 5.38 1.40
CA GLY A 115 4.66 4.27 1.07
C GLY A 115 6.08 4.42 1.63
N ILE A 116 6.66 3.32 2.04
CA ILE A 116 8.04 3.25 2.54
C ILE A 116 8.85 2.21 1.78
N SER A 117 10.16 2.38 1.77
CA SER A 117 11.07 1.37 1.23
C SER A 117 12.42 1.42 1.95
N ILE A 118 12.97 0.24 2.23
CA ILE A 118 14.26 0.06 2.86
C ILE A 118 15.33 -0.16 1.80
N PHE A 119 16.47 0.48 2.00
CA PHE A 119 17.68 0.23 1.22
C PHE A 119 18.86 -0.01 2.16
N ILE A 120 19.58 -1.10 1.93
CA ILE A 120 20.81 -1.44 2.66
C ILE A 120 21.98 -1.22 1.69
N ASP A 121 22.90 -0.35 2.06
CA ASP A 121 24.07 -0.09 1.24
C ASP A 121 25.19 -1.14 1.44
N LYS A 122 26.30 -0.95 0.74
CA LYS A 122 27.46 -1.88 0.78
C LYS A 122 28.14 -1.92 2.15
N ASP A 123 27.98 -0.86 2.94
CA ASP A 123 28.55 -0.73 4.28
C ASP A 123 27.54 -1.18 5.36
N HIS A 124 26.47 -1.88 4.94
CA HIS A 124 25.37 -2.33 5.79
C HIS A 124 24.60 -1.21 6.49
N THR A 125 24.73 0.03 6.00
CA THR A 125 23.92 1.14 6.50
C THR A 125 22.50 1.01 5.96
N VAL A 126 21.51 1.12 6.85
CA VAL A 126 20.10 1.03 6.51
C VAL A 126 19.54 2.44 6.27
N TYR A 127 18.93 2.62 5.13
CA TYR A 127 18.21 3.84 4.75
C TYR A 127 16.73 3.54 4.60
N LEU A 128 15.90 4.44 5.11
CA LEU A 128 14.45 4.41 4.92
C LEU A 128 14.05 5.56 4.00
N TYR A 129 13.41 5.22 2.90
CA TYR A 129 12.79 6.16 1.97
C TYR A 129 11.31 6.22 2.29
N VAL A 130 10.78 7.41 2.49
CA VAL A 130 9.38 7.59 2.88
C VAL A 130 8.73 8.57 1.92
N VAL A 131 7.69 8.14 1.23
CA VAL A 131 6.79 9.05 0.52
C VAL A 131 6.04 9.87 1.56
N ASN A 132 6.12 11.18 1.45
CA ASN A 132 5.52 12.12 2.37
C ASN A 132 4.62 13.11 1.61
N HIS A 133 3.47 13.46 2.17
CA HIS A 133 2.50 14.36 1.55
C HIS A 133 2.29 15.67 2.35
N PRO A 134 3.32 16.49 2.53
CA PRO A 134 3.16 17.79 3.20
C PRO A 134 2.28 18.71 2.36
N HIS A 135 1.21 19.23 2.96
CA HIS A 135 0.28 20.15 2.27
C HIS A 135 -0.19 19.62 0.90
N MET A 136 -0.45 18.31 0.79
CA MET A 136 -0.89 17.64 -0.46
C MET A 136 0.13 17.66 -1.61
N LYS A 137 1.38 17.96 -1.33
CA LYS A 137 2.48 17.79 -2.28
C LYS A 137 3.19 16.48 -1.96
N SER A 138 3.70 15.80 -2.99
CA SER A 138 4.48 14.59 -2.76
C SER A 138 5.96 14.93 -2.68
N THR A 139 6.61 14.36 -1.67
CA THR A 139 8.06 14.39 -1.48
C THR A 139 8.53 12.98 -1.13
N VAL A 140 9.83 12.73 -1.25
CA VAL A 140 10.47 11.53 -0.68
C VAL A 140 11.46 12.00 0.37
N GLU A 141 11.21 11.62 1.61
CA GLU A 141 12.12 11.86 2.73
C GLU A 141 13.10 10.69 2.84
N ILE A 142 14.37 10.99 3.04
CA ILE A 142 15.43 9.99 3.19
C ILE A 142 15.97 10.08 4.61
N PHE A 143 15.86 8.96 5.31
CA PHE A 143 16.38 8.80 6.66
C PHE A 143 17.47 7.74 6.69
N LYS A 144 18.44 7.91 7.60
CA LYS A 144 19.34 6.83 8.03
C LYS A 144 18.78 6.21 9.30
N PHE A 145 18.71 4.90 9.34
CA PHE A 145 18.35 4.19 10.57
C PHE A 145 19.60 3.95 11.45
N GLU A 146 19.52 4.38 12.69
CA GLU A 146 20.53 4.13 13.70
C GLU A 146 20.05 2.97 14.58
N GLU A 147 20.53 1.76 14.27
CA GLU A 147 20.03 0.52 14.85
C GLU A 147 20.20 0.47 16.38
N GLN A 148 21.37 0.89 16.90
CA GLN A 148 21.65 0.87 18.35
C GLN A 148 20.74 1.80 19.15
N GLN A 149 20.39 2.95 18.58
CA GLN A 149 19.51 3.95 19.19
C GLN A 149 18.04 3.69 18.88
N ARG A 150 17.75 2.81 17.91
CA ARG A 150 16.41 2.60 17.34
C ARG A 150 15.78 3.95 16.98
N SER A 151 16.46 4.74 16.14
CA SER A 151 16.03 6.07 15.75
C SER A 151 16.32 6.36 14.27
N LEU A 152 15.69 7.40 13.73
CA LEU A 152 15.88 7.87 12.36
C LEU A 152 16.63 9.21 12.36
N VAL A 153 17.65 9.32 11.53
CA VAL A 153 18.35 10.58 11.26
C VAL A 153 17.95 11.06 9.88
N TYR A 154 17.29 12.21 9.83
CA TYR A 154 16.92 12.84 8.57
C TYR A 154 18.15 13.27 7.78
N LEU A 155 18.20 12.92 6.51
CA LEU A 155 19.29 13.27 5.62
C LEU A 155 18.89 14.35 4.62
N LYS A 156 17.78 14.15 3.92
CA LYS A 156 17.31 15.10 2.89
C LYS A 156 15.89 14.79 2.44
N THR A 157 15.26 15.81 1.87
CA THR A 157 14.02 15.72 1.11
C THR A 157 14.31 15.75 -0.39
N VAL A 158 13.76 14.81 -1.14
CA VAL A 158 13.68 14.87 -2.60
C VAL A 158 12.34 15.46 -2.97
N LYS A 159 12.37 16.62 -3.64
CA LYS A 159 11.18 17.32 -4.12
C LYS A 159 11.17 17.31 -5.63
N HIS A 160 10.01 17.07 -6.23
CA HIS A 160 9.89 17.06 -7.68
C HIS A 160 8.48 17.45 -8.12
N GLU A 161 8.30 18.16 -9.25
CA GLU A 161 7.03 18.34 -9.98
C GLU A 161 6.64 17.12 -10.83
N LEU A 162 7.47 16.17 -11.03
CA LEU A 162 7.54 14.74 -11.18
C LEU A 162 8.76 14.27 -10.35
N LEU A 163 8.96 14.64 -9.06
CA LEU A 163 10.19 14.55 -8.29
C LEU A 163 11.36 15.36 -8.94
N LYS A 164 11.32 16.70 -9.00
CA LYS A 164 12.40 17.54 -9.62
C LYS A 164 13.70 17.50 -8.82
N SER A 165 14.59 16.60 -9.21
CA SER A 165 16.02 16.71 -8.94
C SER A 165 16.75 17.13 -10.23
N PRO A 166 17.82 17.94 -10.17
CA PRO A 166 18.57 18.34 -11.36
C PRO A 166 19.39 17.23 -12.03
N ARG A 167 19.22 15.97 -11.61
CA ARG A 167 19.84 14.80 -12.24
C ARG A 167 18.74 13.80 -12.57
N GLU A 168 18.31 13.87 -13.82
CA GLU A 168 17.49 12.94 -14.58
C GLU A 168 16.39 12.14 -13.82
N VAL A 169 15.15 12.63 -13.90
CA VAL A 169 13.97 11.80 -13.72
C VAL A 169 13.55 11.30 -15.11
N LYS A 170 13.44 9.99 -15.24
CA LYS A 170 13.00 9.33 -16.45
C LYS A 170 11.64 8.66 -16.20
N VAL A 171 10.70 8.89 -17.09
CA VAL A 171 9.46 8.10 -17.12
C VAL A 171 9.81 6.76 -17.75
N VAL A 172 9.77 5.68 -16.97
CA VAL A 172 10.16 4.32 -17.39
C VAL A 172 8.96 3.43 -17.69
N ALA A 173 7.76 3.82 -17.27
CA ALA A 173 6.51 3.12 -17.57
C ALA A 173 5.33 4.10 -17.53
N THR A 174 4.30 3.80 -18.33
CA THR A 174 3.03 4.56 -18.41
C THR A 174 1.88 3.61 -18.69
N GLY A 175 0.64 4.11 -18.69
CA GLY A 175 -0.54 3.33 -19.07
C GLY A 175 -1.24 2.66 -17.89
N PHE A 176 -0.90 3.00 -16.66
CA PHE A 176 -1.61 2.58 -15.47
C PHE A 176 -2.90 3.40 -15.29
N SER A 177 -3.94 2.77 -14.76
CA SER A 177 -5.18 3.45 -14.40
C SER A 177 -5.06 4.17 -13.05
N SER A 178 -4.45 3.52 -12.08
CA SER A 178 -4.22 4.02 -10.72
C SER A 178 -3.06 3.24 -10.09
N ALA A 179 -1.83 3.51 -10.55
CA ALA A 179 -0.64 2.89 -9.97
C ALA A 179 -0.51 3.28 -8.49
N ASN A 180 -0.23 2.30 -7.63
CA ASN A 180 -0.03 2.48 -6.20
C ASN A 180 1.23 1.71 -5.76
N GLY A 181 1.10 0.58 -5.08
CA GLY A 181 2.22 -0.18 -4.57
C GLY A 181 3.21 -0.61 -5.64
N ILE A 182 4.49 -0.49 -5.32
CA ILE A 182 5.59 -0.92 -6.18
C ILE A 182 6.61 -1.70 -5.34
N THR A 183 7.03 -2.85 -5.84
CA THR A 183 8.09 -3.63 -5.21
C THR A 183 8.99 -4.28 -6.26
N ILE A 184 10.13 -4.80 -5.83
CA ILE A 184 11.12 -5.44 -6.70
C ILE A 184 11.33 -6.89 -6.28
N SER A 185 11.54 -7.78 -7.26
CA SER A 185 11.86 -9.18 -6.98
C SER A 185 13.16 -9.32 -6.18
N ALA A 186 13.31 -10.40 -5.42
CA ALA A 186 14.49 -10.66 -4.59
C ALA A 186 15.80 -10.68 -5.41
N ASP A 187 15.74 -11.14 -6.66
CA ASP A 187 16.88 -11.14 -7.59
C ASP A 187 17.08 -9.80 -8.32
N GLN A 188 16.25 -8.78 -8.03
CA GLN A 188 16.26 -7.43 -8.58
C GLN A 188 16.08 -7.34 -10.12
N LYS A 189 15.52 -8.38 -10.73
CA LYS A 189 15.28 -8.40 -12.18
C LYS A 189 13.91 -7.91 -12.60
N TYR A 190 12.93 -8.01 -11.70
CA TYR A 190 11.54 -7.67 -12.01
C TYR A 190 11.01 -6.62 -11.04
N VAL A 191 10.22 -5.71 -11.56
CA VAL A 191 9.46 -4.72 -10.80
C VAL A 191 7.98 -5.08 -10.91
N TYR A 192 7.29 -5.10 -9.79
CA TYR A 192 5.86 -5.36 -9.70
C TYR A 192 5.15 -4.07 -9.33
N VAL A 193 4.12 -3.71 -10.10
CA VAL A 193 3.35 -2.48 -9.88
C VAL A 193 1.88 -2.84 -9.73
N ALA A 194 1.29 -2.48 -8.60
CA ALA A 194 -0.14 -2.57 -8.40
C ALA A 194 -0.87 -1.49 -9.18
N ASP A 195 -1.95 -1.85 -9.87
CA ASP A 195 -2.88 -0.90 -10.48
C ASP A 195 -4.26 -1.10 -9.86
N VAL A 196 -4.59 -0.22 -8.91
CA VAL A 196 -5.72 -0.36 -7.98
C VAL A 196 -7.03 -0.55 -8.74
N THR A 197 -7.40 0.43 -9.58
CA THR A 197 -8.70 0.43 -10.27
C THR A 197 -8.75 -0.51 -11.46
N ALA A 198 -7.61 -0.93 -12.00
CA ALA A 198 -7.51 -2.00 -12.98
C ALA A 198 -7.51 -3.39 -12.34
N LYS A 199 -7.37 -3.48 -11.00
CA LYS A 199 -7.42 -4.72 -10.20
C LYS A 199 -6.39 -5.74 -10.64
N ASN A 200 -5.17 -5.28 -10.89
CA ASN A 200 -4.12 -6.14 -11.41
C ASN A 200 -2.72 -5.75 -10.89
N ILE A 201 -1.76 -6.63 -11.16
CA ILE A 201 -0.34 -6.40 -10.96
C ILE A 201 0.34 -6.44 -12.31
N HIS A 202 1.06 -5.39 -12.66
CA HIS A 202 1.94 -5.36 -13.82
C HIS A 202 3.30 -5.96 -13.43
N VAL A 203 3.77 -6.92 -14.23
CA VAL A 203 5.09 -7.53 -14.09
C VAL A 203 6.00 -6.92 -15.15
N MET A 204 7.01 -6.21 -14.70
CA MET A 204 7.95 -5.48 -15.55
C MET A 204 9.34 -6.09 -15.43
N GLU A 205 10.02 -6.33 -16.55
CA GLU A 205 11.44 -6.66 -16.55
C GLU A 205 12.25 -5.37 -16.39
N LYS A 206 13.20 -5.39 -15.47
CA LYS A 206 14.11 -4.27 -15.21
C LYS A 206 15.43 -4.49 -15.96
N HIS A 207 15.80 -3.53 -16.80
CA HIS A 207 17.07 -3.51 -17.50
C HIS A 207 18.16 -2.78 -16.72
N ASP A 208 19.43 -2.97 -17.09
CA ASP A 208 20.58 -2.35 -16.41
C ASP A 208 20.55 -0.82 -16.43
N ASN A 209 19.95 -0.24 -17.45
CA ASN A 209 19.76 1.21 -17.60
C ASN A 209 18.48 1.73 -16.88
N TRP A 210 17.85 0.90 -16.06
CA TRP A 210 16.58 1.18 -15.36
C TRP A 210 15.35 1.34 -16.26
N ASP A 211 15.45 1.00 -17.55
CA ASP A 211 14.25 0.87 -18.39
C ASP A 211 13.42 -0.33 -17.93
N LEU A 212 12.10 -0.22 -18.09
CA LEU A 212 11.16 -1.27 -17.75
C LEU A 212 10.44 -1.75 -19.03
N THR A 213 10.35 -3.06 -19.18
CA THR A 213 9.54 -3.69 -20.23
C THR A 213 8.44 -4.52 -19.61
N GLN A 214 7.17 -4.24 -19.95
CA GLN A 214 6.06 -5.02 -19.45
C GLN A 214 6.09 -6.43 -20.04
N LEU A 215 6.14 -7.43 -19.16
CA LEU A 215 6.11 -8.84 -19.55
C LEU A 215 4.68 -9.38 -19.55
N LYS A 216 3.93 -9.10 -18.48
CA LYS A 216 2.55 -9.58 -18.32
C LYS A 216 1.78 -8.78 -17.28
N VAL A 217 0.47 -9.04 -17.22
CA VAL A 217 -0.46 -8.48 -16.24
C VAL A 217 -1.19 -9.63 -15.55
N ILE A 218 -1.27 -9.59 -14.22
CA ILE A 218 -1.97 -10.56 -13.40
C ILE A 218 -3.26 -9.92 -12.88
N HIS A 219 -4.40 -10.41 -13.33
CA HIS A 219 -5.71 -9.93 -12.89
C HIS A 219 -6.13 -10.63 -11.60
N LEU A 220 -6.48 -9.86 -10.58
CA LEU A 220 -6.82 -10.36 -9.25
C LEU A 220 -8.31 -10.20 -8.90
N GLY A 221 -9.03 -9.34 -9.61
CA GLY A 221 -10.46 -9.09 -9.38
C GLY A 221 -10.77 -8.27 -8.11
N THR A 222 -9.75 -7.83 -7.39
CA THR A 222 -9.83 -6.96 -6.21
C THR A 222 -8.91 -5.76 -6.38
N LEU A 223 -9.19 -4.68 -5.63
CA LEU A 223 -8.40 -3.44 -5.74
C LEU A 223 -7.09 -3.61 -4.96
N VAL A 224 -6.01 -3.77 -5.68
CA VAL A 224 -4.67 -4.02 -5.13
C VAL A 224 -4.02 -2.71 -4.74
N ASP A 225 -3.59 -2.61 -3.48
CA ASP A 225 -2.92 -1.43 -2.95
C ASP A 225 -1.40 -1.66 -2.89
N ASN A 226 -0.81 -1.95 -1.75
CA ASN A 226 0.63 -2.17 -1.63
C ASN A 226 1.02 -3.65 -1.80
N LEU A 227 2.26 -3.84 -2.22
CA LEU A 227 2.85 -5.15 -2.52
C LEU A 227 4.10 -5.36 -1.68
N SER A 228 4.28 -6.57 -1.16
CA SER A 228 5.54 -7.02 -0.60
C SER A 228 5.99 -8.33 -1.23
N VAL A 229 7.28 -8.59 -1.22
CA VAL A 229 7.87 -9.86 -1.67
C VAL A 229 8.35 -10.62 -0.44
N ASP A 230 7.87 -11.84 -0.26
CA ASP A 230 8.44 -12.76 0.73
C ASP A 230 9.85 -13.15 0.30
N PRO A 231 10.89 -12.75 1.01
CA PRO A 231 12.27 -13.00 0.60
C PRO A 231 12.64 -14.48 0.62
N ALA A 232 11.92 -15.31 1.37
CA ALA A 232 12.18 -16.74 1.49
C ALA A 232 11.65 -17.53 0.30
N THR A 233 10.52 -17.11 -0.28
CA THR A 233 9.82 -17.86 -1.32
C THR A 233 9.77 -17.13 -2.67
N GLY A 234 9.91 -15.81 -2.66
CA GLY A 234 9.68 -14.95 -3.82
C GLY A 234 8.18 -14.75 -4.13
N ASP A 235 7.29 -15.23 -3.27
CA ASP A 235 5.86 -15.00 -3.41
C ASP A 235 5.53 -13.52 -3.12
N ILE A 236 4.48 -13.03 -3.74
CA ILE A 236 4.02 -11.66 -3.50
C ILE A 236 2.82 -11.70 -2.57
N LEU A 237 2.85 -10.84 -1.56
CA LEU A 237 1.68 -10.50 -0.76
C LEU A 237 1.13 -9.17 -1.26
N ALA A 238 -0.17 -9.11 -1.41
CA ALA A 238 -0.90 -7.94 -1.86
C ALA A 238 -1.97 -7.57 -0.83
N GLY A 239 -1.85 -6.37 -0.25
CA GLY A 239 -2.94 -5.74 0.48
C GLY A 239 -4.00 -5.28 -0.50
N CYS A 240 -5.27 -5.53 -0.18
CA CYS A 240 -6.36 -5.29 -1.11
C CYS A 240 -7.57 -4.68 -0.43
N HIS A 241 -8.26 -3.80 -1.17
CA HIS A 241 -9.55 -3.27 -0.79
C HIS A 241 -10.66 -4.04 -1.51
N PRO A 242 -11.43 -4.87 -0.82
CA PRO A 242 -12.54 -5.60 -1.45
C PRO A 242 -13.56 -4.67 -2.09
N ASN A 243 -13.86 -3.54 -1.44
CA ASN A 243 -14.87 -2.57 -1.83
C ASN A 243 -14.39 -1.15 -1.56
N LEU A 244 -14.06 -0.42 -2.64
CA LEU A 244 -13.56 0.95 -2.55
C LEU A 244 -14.63 1.92 -2.03
N MET A 245 -15.91 1.66 -2.32
CA MET A 245 -16.97 2.57 -1.91
C MET A 245 -17.12 2.59 -0.39
N LYS A 246 -17.03 1.43 0.27
CA LYS A 246 -17.05 1.36 1.75
C LYS A 246 -15.82 2.06 2.35
N LEU A 247 -14.66 2.00 1.68
CA LEU A 247 -13.44 2.69 2.13
C LEU A 247 -13.60 4.22 2.07
N LEU A 248 -14.12 4.74 0.96
CA LEU A 248 -14.27 6.18 0.72
C LEU A 248 -15.47 6.79 1.45
N LEU A 249 -16.58 6.06 1.53
CA LEU A 249 -17.83 6.49 2.16
C LEU A 249 -18.03 5.77 3.49
N TYR A 250 -17.01 5.80 4.33
CA TYR A 250 -16.96 5.05 5.58
C TYR A 250 -18.27 5.15 6.39
N ASN A 251 -18.77 3.98 6.76
CA ASN A 251 -19.90 3.82 7.67
C ASN A 251 -19.51 2.82 8.77
N PRO A 252 -19.51 3.20 10.06
CA PRO A 252 -19.15 2.29 11.15
C PRO A 252 -20.10 1.10 11.29
N ASP A 253 -21.36 1.21 10.82
CA ASP A 253 -22.31 0.12 10.83
C ASP A 253 -22.15 -0.85 9.64
N ASP A 254 -21.37 -0.44 8.62
CA ASP A 254 -21.05 -1.23 7.43
C ASP A 254 -19.61 -0.90 6.97
N PRO A 255 -18.59 -1.28 7.76
CA PRO A 255 -17.22 -0.87 7.55
C PRO A 255 -16.58 -1.53 6.31
N PRO A 256 -15.49 -0.95 5.76
CA PRO A 256 -14.76 -1.56 4.67
C PRO A 256 -14.08 -2.85 5.12
N GLY A 257 -14.23 -3.89 4.33
CA GLY A 257 -13.53 -5.15 4.55
C GLY A 257 -12.03 -5.06 4.28
N SER A 258 -11.34 -6.13 4.62
CA SER A 258 -9.90 -6.33 4.46
C SER A 258 -9.63 -7.61 3.68
N GLU A 259 -8.63 -7.60 2.82
CA GLU A 259 -8.22 -8.80 2.07
C GLU A 259 -6.71 -8.78 1.81
N VAL A 260 -6.07 -9.94 2.00
CA VAL A 260 -4.68 -10.19 1.63
C VAL A 260 -4.61 -11.36 0.69
N LEU A 261 -4.03 -11.14 -0.47
CA LEU A 261 -3.76 -12.19 -1.46
C LEU A 261 -2.28 -12.57 -1.45
N ARG A 262 -2.03 -13.86 -1.65
CA ARG A 262 -0.69 -14.41 -1.93
C ARG A 262 -0.64 -14.88 -3.37
N ILE A 263 0.33 -14.38 -4.11
CA ILE A 263 0.57 -14.72 -5.51
C ILE A 263 1.88 -15.53 -5.57
N GLN A 264 1.74 -16.83 -5.83
CA GLN A 264 2.84 -17.77 -5.94
C GLN A 264 3.26 -17.96 -7.39
N ASN A 265 4.57 -18.14 -7.60
CA ASN A 265 5.13 -18.39 -8.94
C ASN A 265 4.67 -17.33 -9.96
N ILE A 266 4.75 -16.06 -9.61
CA ILE A 266 4.23 -14.96 -10.43
C ILE A 266 4.79 -14.98 -11.87
N MET A 267 6.01 -15.49 -12.07
CA MET A 267 6.63 -15.58 -13.39
C MET A 267 6.13 -16.76 -14.23
N SER A 268 5.41 -17.75 -13.66
CA SER A 268 4.83 -18.88 -14.41
C SER A 268 3.69 -18.43 -15.34
N GLU A 269 3.32 -19.24 -16.30
CA GLU A 269 2.16 -18.98 -17.18
C GLU A 269 0.84 -18.88 -16.39
N LYS A 270 0.73 -19.65 -15.30
CA LYS A 270 -0.45 -19.69 -14.43
C LYS A 270 -0.02 -19.52 -12.97
N PRO A 271 0.18 -18.28 -12.51
CA PRO A 271 0.43 -18.01 -11.11
C PRO A 271 -0.73 -18.52 -10.24
N ARG A 272 -0.40 -19.04 -9.05
CA ARG A 272 -1.42 -19.44 -8.10
C ARG A 272 -1.75 -18.25 -7.19
N VAL A 273 -3.00 -17.83 -7.20
CA VAL A 273 -3.51 -16.78 -6.28
C VAL A 273 -4.34 -17.47 -5.19
N SER A 274 -4.08 -17.12 -3.95
CA SER A 274 -4.84 -17.59 -2.79
C SER A 274 -5.05 -16.48 -1.78
N THR A 275 -6.18 -16.49 -1.07
CA THR A 275 -6.45 -15.58 0.02
C THR A 275 -5.75 -16.07 1.28
N VAL A 276 -4.94 -15.21 1.90
CA VAL A 276 -4.25 -15.48 3.18
C VAL A 276 -5.07 -14.96 4.34
N TYR A 277 -5.70 -13.82 4.15
CA TYR A 277 -6.57 -13.18 5.13
C TYR A 277 -7.73 -12.49 4.42
N ALA A 278 -8.91 -12.59 4.97
CA ALA A 278 -10.07 -11.79 4.59
C ALA A 278 -10.97 -11.56 5.80
N ASN A 279 -11.52 -10.37 5.90
CA ASN A 279 -12.47 -10.00 6.95
C ASN A 279 -13.43 -8.94 6.42
N ASN A 280 -14.69 -9.00 6.82
CA ASN A 280 -15.74 -8.09 6.38
C ASN A 280 -15.68 -6.69 7.02
N GLY A 281 -14.63 -6.38 7.78
CA GLY A 281 -14.45 -5.12 8.51
C GLY A 281 -14.78 -5.21 10.00
N SER A 282 -15.25 -6.37 10.48
CA SER A 282 -15.57 -6.56 11.91
C SER A 282 -14.33 -6.62 12.81
N VAL A 283 -13.18 -7.05 12.27
CA VAL A 283 -11.90 -7.14 12.98
C VAL A 283 -10.91 -6.13 12.43
N LEU A 284 -10.69 -6.13 11.11
CA LEU A 284 -9.72 -5.28 10.44
C LEU A 284 -10.38 -4.54 9.28
N GLN A 285 -10.09 -3.24 9.13
CA GLN A 285 -10.76 -2.37 8.17
C GLN A 285 -9.75 -1.73 7.21
N GLY A 286 -9.98 -1.89 5.90
CA GLY A 286 -9.26 -1.18 4.86
C GLY A 286 -7.79 -1.56 4.74
N THR A 287 -7.50 -2.87 4.56
CA THR A 287 -6.14 -3.37 4.36
C THR A 287 -5.48 -2.71 3.16
N SER A 288 -4.28 -2.15 3.37
CA SER A 288 -3.43 -1.57 2.34
C SER A 288 -2.21 -2.42 2.02
N VAL A 289 -1.66 -3.14 2.98
CA VAL A 289 -0.40 -3.88 2.85
C VAL A 289 -0.41 -5.17 3.66
N ALA A 290 0.40 -6.13 3.28
CA ALA A 290 0.78 -7.25 4.14
C ALA A 290 2.24 -7.62 3.87
N SER A 291 3.00 -7.93 4.92
CA SER A 291 4.40 -8.34 4.83
C SER A 291 4.67 -9.53 5.74
N MET A 292 5.49 -10.47 5.25
CA MET A 292 5.75 -11.74 5.92
C MET A 292 7.20 -11.89 6.35
N TYR A 293 7.39 -12.51 7.52
CA TYR A 293 8.71 -12.87 8.04
C TYR A 293 8.63 -14.16 8.85
N HIS A 294 9.25 -15.24 8.35
CA HIS A 294 9.37 -16.55 9.04
C HIS A 294 8.05 -17.08 9.64
N GLY A 295 6.97 -17.12 8.83
CA GLY A 295 5.65 -17.59 9.26
C GLY A 295 4.86 -16.59 10.09
N LYS A 296 5.38 -15.39 10.32
CA LYS A 296 4.66 -14.26 10.92
C LYS A 296 4.23 -13.30 9.82
N ILE A 297 3.02 -12.78 9.91
CA ILE A 297 2.50 -11.79 8.97
C ILE A 297 2.03 -10.54 9.71
N LEU A 298 2.44 -9.39 9.21
CA LEU A 298 1.88 -8.09 9.57
C LEU A 298 0.95 -7.64 8.46
N ILE A 299 -0.26 -7.24 8.82
CA ILE A 299 -1.26 -6.71 7.87
C ILE A 299 -1.58 -5.28 8.28
N GLY A 300 -1.27 -4.37 7.39
CA GLY A 300 -1.48 -2.95 7.58
C GLY A 300 -2.78 -2.45 6.95
N THR A 301 -3.18 -1.25 7.36
CA THR A 301 -4.42 -0.62 6.95
C THR A 301 -4.25 0.87 6.69
N VAL A 302 -5.12 1.44 5.89
CA VAL A 302 -5.08 2.88 5.59
C VAL A 302 -5.35 3.73 6.83
N PHE A 303 -6.28 3.33 7.71
CA PHE A 303 -6.72 4.16 8.84
C PHE A 303 -7.10 3.39 10.12
N HIS A 304 -7.04 2.06 10.09
CA HIS A 304 -7.35 1.20 11.25
C HIS A 304 -6.06 0.72 11.93
N LYS A 305 -6.12 -0.32 12.72
CA LYS A 305 -4.97 -0.92 13.42
C LYS A 305 -4.15 -1.82 12.51
N THR A 306 -3.00 -2.23 12.99
CA THR A 306 -2.19 -3.31 12.39
C THR A 306 -2.63 -4.65 12.96
N LEU A 307 -2.73 -5.68 12.13
CA LEU A 307 -2.95 -7.06 12.57
C LEU A 307 -1.64 -7.85 12.48
N TYR A 308 -1.33 -8.59 13.52
CA TYR A 308 -0.24 -9.56 13.56
C TYR A 308 -0.82 -10.96 13.65
N CYS A 309 -0.32 -11.90 12.83
CA CYS A 309 -0.68 -13.30 12.89
C CYS A 309 0.56 -14.20 12.85
N GLU A 310 0.48 -15.38 13.47
CA GLU A 310 1.39 -16.51 13.28
C GLU A 310 0.69 -17.54 12.38
N LEU A 311 1.32 -17.91 11.25
CA LEU A 311 0.77 -18.80 10.22
C LEU A 311 1.22 -20.26 10.42
#